data_b0eee9ef304097e24d68e8cf33851794
#
_entry.id   b0eee9ef304097e24d68e8cf33851794
#
_cell.length_a   1.000
_cell.length_b   1.000
_cell.length_c   1.000
_cell.angle_alpha   90.00
_cell.angle_beta   90.00
_cell.angle_gamma   90.00
#
_symmetry.space_group_name_H-M   'P 1'
#
loop_
_entity.id
_entity.type
_entity.pdbx_description
1 polymer ?
#
loop_
_entity_poly.entity_id
_entity_poly.type
_entity_poly.pdbx_seq_one_letter_code
_entity_poly.pdbx_strand_id
1 'polypeptide(L)'
;LFPYPTLFRSEVCVFNMGSRILEKVLDEEVTEILEENLRAHGVELYFNTIVKSLETSPNKTKLITDTDEVEVDLVVLAAGVRPNTSFLKDTGIEMLPNGAIVIDDEGKTSIQDIYAAGDCATVYHLVKEKQVYIPLATNANKLGRIVGSNLGGKNEKFQGTLGSSCIKLLDMEAGATGITEEDAKNMNLNYKSVFIADKNHTDYCPGQEKIYVKLIYNADTKVILGGQVVGKSDAVQRTNVLATAIFAKMTTEQLGMLDLCYAPPFARTWDALNIAGNVSK
;
A
#
# COMPACT_ATOMS: atom_id res chain seq x y z
N LEU A 1 -4.95 -12.16 1.75
CA LEU A 1 -4.77 -12.53 3.16
C LEU A 1 -6.13 -12.76 3.80
N PHE A 2 -6.43 -13.98 4.19
CA PHE A 2 -7.67 -14.31 4.90
C PHE A 2 -7.47 -14.02 6.40
N PRO A 3 -8.21 -13.08 6.98
CA PRO A 3 -7.87 -12.51 8.29
C PRO A 3 -8.52 -13.19 9.50
N TYR A 4 -8.99 -14.45 9.41
CA TYR A 4 -9.79 -15.03 10.49
C TYR A 4 -9.31 -16.42 10.98
N PRO A 5 -8.09 -16.54 11.54
CA PRO A 5 -7.68 -17.83 12.16
C PRO A 5 -8.62 -18.25 13.28
N THR A 6 -9.15 -17.31 14.04
CA THR A 6 -10.07 -17.56 15.14
C THR A 6 -11.43 -18.11 14.73
N LEU A 7 -11.95 -17.76 13.55
CA LEU A 7 -13.21 -18.28 13.02
C LEU A 7 -13.13 -19.78 12.68
N PHE A 8 -11.95 -20.26 12.28
CA PHE A 8 -11.74 -21.65 11.84
C PHE A 8 -11.02 -22.49 12.88
N ARG A 9 -10.66 -21.95 14.05
CA ARG A 9 -9.81 -22.62 15.06
C ARG A 9 -8.51 -23.18 14.46
N SER A 10 -7.96 -22.48 13.48
CA SER A 10 -6.76 -22.89 12.77
C SER A 10 -5.54 -22.22 13.37
N GLU A 11 -4.46 -22.97 13.50
CA GLU A 11 -3.12 -22.41 13.68
C GLU A 11 -2.66 -21.85 12.35
N VAL A 12 -2.19 -20.61 12.33
CA VAL A 12 -1.79 -19.92 11.10
C VAL A 12 -0.34 -19.51 11.20
N CYS A 13 0.42 -19.89 10.17
CA CYS A 13 1.79 -19.43 9.98
C CYS A 13 1.93 -18.71 8.63
N VAL A 14 2.73 -17.64 8.62
CA VAL A 14 3.03 -16.85 7.44
C VAL A 14 4.51 -16.91 7.16
N PHE A 15 4.88 -17.41 5.98
CA PHE A 15 6.26 -17.43 5.49
C PHE A 15 6.48 -16.29 4.52
N ASN A 16 7.45 -15.44 4.80
CA ASN A 16 7.78 -14.27 4.00
C ASN A 16 9.29 -14.21 3.70
N MET A 17 9.63 -14.01 2.43
CA MET A 17 11.04 -13.84 2.01
C MET A 17 11.67 -12.55 2.55
N GLY A 18 10.86 -11.53 2.76
CA GLY A 18 11.29 -10.23 3.30
C GLY A 18 11.48 -10.26 4.81
N SER A 19 12.05 -9.19 5.33
CA SER A 19 12.34 -9.03 6.76
C SER A 19 11.12 -8.66 7.61
N ARG A 20 10.01 -8.27 6.99
CA ARG A 20 8.75 -7.84 7.64
C ARG A 20 7.57 -7.96 6.69
N ILE A 21 6.34 -7.94 7.19
CA ILE A 21 5.15 -7.91 6.33
C ILE A 21 5.08 -6.57 5.57
N LEU A 22 4.48 -6.59 4.37
CA LEU A 22 4.13 -5.39 3.60
C LEU A 22 5.28 -4.38 3.40
N GLU A 23 6.53 -4.81 3.47
CA GLU A 23 7.75 -3.99 3.46
C GLU A 23 7.85 -3.03 2.26
N LYS A 24 7.19 -3.35 1.12
CA LYS A 24 7.18 -2.51 -0.09
C LYS A 24 6.14 -1.38 -0.07
N VAL A 25 5.26 -1.38 0.92
CA VAL A 25 4.08 -0.49 0.97
C VAL A 25 4.04 0.32 2.24
N LEU A 26 4.50 -0.25 3.37
CA LEU A 26 4.47 0.36 4.68
C LEU A 26 5.89 0.45 5.26
N ASP A 27 6.16 1.51 5.98
CA ASP A 27 7.41 1.68 6.73
C ASP A 27 7.43 0.81 7.99
N GLU A 28 8.62 0.64 8.56
CA GLU A 28 8.90 -0.32 9.62
C GLU A 28 8.01 -0.11 10.86
N GLU A 29 7.88 1.11 11.35
CA GLU A 29 7.10 1.44 12.55
C GLU A 29 5.61 1.08 12.39
N VAL A 30 5.10 1.14 11.15
CA VAL A 30 3.70 0.79 10.86
C VAL A 30 3.54 -0.73 10.76
N THR A 31 4.51 -1.43 10.17
CA THR A 31 4.46 -2.89 10.06
C THR A 31 4.65 -3.57 11.41
N GLU A 32 5.50 -3.03 12.31
CA GLU A 32 5.68 -3.54 13.67
C GLU A 32 4.35 -3.61 14.43
N ILE A 33 3.54 -2.56 14.38
CA ILE A 33 2.20 -2.54 15.02
C ILE A 33 1.30 -3.64 14.48
N LEU A 34 1.31 -3.86 13.17
CA LEU A 34 0.51 -4.90 12.53
C LEU A 34 1.02 -6.31 12.88
N GLU A 35 2.32 -6.49 12.95
CA GLU A 35 2.97 -7.76 13.31
C GLU A 35 2.73 -8.12 14.77
N GLU A 36 2.83 -7.14 15.68
CA GLU A 36 2.47 -7.32 17.09
C GLU A 36 1.02 -7.77 17.23
N ASN A 37 0.11 -7.15 16.49
CA ASN A 37 -1.30 -7.51 16.50
C ASN A 37 -1.53 -8.94 15.96
N LEU A 38 -0.85 -9.33 14.88
CA LEU A 38 -0.94 -10.68 14.33
C LEU A 38 -0.45 -11.72 15.34
N ARG A 39 0.71 -11.49 15.97
CA ARG A 39 1.26 -12.38 17.02
C ARG A 39 0.36 -12.47 18.24
N ALA A 40 -0.23 -11.35 18.66
CA ALA A 40 -1.20 -11.33 19.78
C ALA A 40 -2.46 -12.16 19.50
N HIS A 41 -2.80 -12.39 18.24
CA HIS A 41 -3.89 -13.25 17.77
C HIS A 41 -3.44 -14.67 17.41
N GLY A 42 -2.21 -15.06 17.76
CA GLY A 42 -1.70 -16.42 17.55
C GLY A 42 -1.21 -16.73 16.14
N VAL A 43 -0.94 -15.71 15.31
CA VAL A 43 -0.33 -15.91 14.01
C VAL A 43 1.19 -15.99 14.16
N GLU A 44 1.80 -17.06 13.68
CA GLU A 44 3.25 -17.22 13.62
C GLU A 44 3.81 -16.56 12.35
N LEU A 45 4.85 -15.73 12.52
CA LEU A 45 5.48 -15.00 11.40
C LEU A 45 6.93 -15.47 11.22
N TYR A 46 7.22 -16.03 10.06
CA TYR A 46 8.55 -16.49 9.65
C TYR A 46 9.08 -15.57 8.56
N PHE A 47 10.02 -14.69 8.94
CA PHE A 47 10.66 -13.73 8.04
C PHE A 47 11.99 -14.24 7.51
N ASN A 48 12.48 -13.63 6.41
CA ASN A 48 13.68 -14.04 5.72
C ASN A 48 13.68 -15.53 5.36
N THR A 49 12.50 -16.10 5.14
CA THR A 49 12.29 -17.53 4.94
C THR A 49 11.76 -17.80 3.53
N ILE A 50 12.51 -18.58 2.76
CA ILE A 50 12.18 -18.93 1.39
C ILE A 50 11.54 -20.31 1.35
N VAL A 51 10.29 -20.37 0.88
CA VAL A 51 9.63 -21.65 0.58
C VAL A 51 10.18 -22.18 -0.75
N LYS A 52 10.83 -23.35 -0.71
CA LYS A 52 11.47 -23.97 -1.87
C LYS A 52 10.54 -24.91 -2.62
N SER A 53 9.79 -25.73 -1.89
CA SER A 53 8.88 -26.70 -2.49
C SER A 53 7.73 -27.08 -1.56
N LEU A 54 6.70 -27.66 -2.15
CA LEU A 54 5.57 -28.27 -1.47
C LEU A 54 5.48 -29.73 -1.87
N GLU A 55 5.46 -30.63 -0.88
CA GLU A 55 5.23 -32.06 -1.06
C GLU A 55 3.85 -32.41 -0.54
N THR A 56 2.94 -32.78 -1.44
CA THR A 56 1.54 -33.02 -1.10
C THR A 56 1.29 -34.52 -0.91
N SER A 57 0.64 -34.88 0.18
CA SER A 57 0.10 -36.19 0.48
C SER A 57 -1.43 -36.11 0.60
N PRO A 58 -2.18 -37.22 0.67
CA PRO A 58 -3.64 -37.20 0.70
C PRO A 58 -4.27 -36.36 1.82
N ASN A 59 -3.57 -36.19 2.95
CA ASN A 59 -4.11 -35.53 4.13
C ASN A 59 -3.26 -34.36 4.64
N LYS A 60 -2.06 -34.16 4.11
CA LYS A 60 -1.11 -33.15 4.58
C LYS A 60 -0.27 -32.60 3.42
N THR A 61 0.17 -31.38 3.56
CA THR A 61 1.19 -30.79 2.70
C THR A 61 2.41 -30.46 3.53
N LYS A 62 3.55 -30.98 3.14
CA LYS A 62 4.85 -30.65 3.71
C LYS A 62 5.41 -29.45 2.97
N LEU A 63 5.66 -28.38 3.69
CA LEU A 63 6.25 -27.16 3.19
C LEU A 63 7.74 -27.20 3.52
N ILE A 64 8.59 -27.10 2.51
CA ILE A 64 10.04 -27.15 2.64
C ILE A 64 10.58 -25.74 2.44
N THR A 65 11.25 -25.22 3.46
CA THR A 65 11.91 -23.93 3.41
C THR A 65 13.43 -24.09 3.25
N ASP A 66 14.15 -22.99 3.29
CA ASP A 66 15.61 -22.99 3.32
C ASP A 66 16.19 -23.38 4.69
N THR A 67 15.39 -23.34 5.75
CA THR A 67 15.81 -23.64 7.13
C THR A 67 15.09 -24.82 7.76
N ASP A 68 13.81 -25.04 7.44
CA ASP A 68 12.95 -25.99 8.14
C ASP A 68 11.94 -26.69 7.22
N GLU A 69 11.27 -27.71 7.75
CA GLU A 69 10.15 -28.41 7.15
C GLU A 69 8.94 -28.34 8.07
N VAL A 70 7.79 -27.95 7.53
CA VAL A 70 6.54 -27.81 8.29
C VAL A 70 5.42 -28.57 7.60
N GLU A 71 4.67 -29.39 8.35
CA GLU A 71 3.46 -30.05 7.85
C GLU A 71 2.23 -29.21 8.18
N VAL A 72 1.38 -29.02 7.17
CA VAL A 72 0.15 -28.23 7.25
C VAL A 72 -1.02 -28.93 6.55
N ASP A 73 -2.25 -28.58 6.96
CA ASP A 73 -3.47 -29.11 6.33
C ASP A 73 -3.85 -28.30 5.09
N LEU A 74 -3.52 -27.00 5.04
CA LEU A 74 -3.85 -26.11 3.94
C LEU A 74 -2.71 -25.12 3.67
N VAL A 75 -2.38 -24.94 2.41
CA VAL A 75 -1.45 -23.91 1.95
C VAL A 75 -2.20 -22.86 1.13
N VAL A 76 -2.05 -21.58 1.50
CA VAL A 76 -2.50 -20.45 0.70
C VAL A 76 -1.30 -19.84 0.00
N LEU A 77 -1.20 -20.03 -1.31
CA LEU A 77 -0.13 -19.45 -2.11
C LEU A 77 -0.46 -17.99 -2.47
N ALA A 78 0.25 -17.05 -1.84
CA ALA A 78 0.09 -15.61 -2.02
C ALA A 78 1.44 -14.95 -2.37
N ALA A 79 2.21 -15.55 -3.27
CA ALA A 79 3.59 -15.18 -3.61
C ALA A 79 3.70 -13.95 -4.55
N GLY A 80 2.64 -13.16 -4.65
CA GLY A 80 2.59 -11.97 -5.49
C GLY A 80 2.19 -12.25 -6.94
N VAL A 81 2.28 -11.21 -7.77
CA VAL A 81 1.88 -11.24 -9.18
C VAL A 81 2.98 -10.69 -10.09
N ARG A 82 2.98 -11.15 -11.33
CA ARG A 82 3.83 -10.62 -12.41
C ARG A 82 2.98 -10.34 -13.63
N PRO A 83 3.34 -9.33 -14.45
CA PRO A 83 2.67 -9.10 -15.73
C PRO A 83 2.73 -10.35 -16.61
N ASN A 84 1.59 -10.77 -17.15
CA ASN A 84 1.54 -11.90 -18.10
C ASN A 84 1.75 -11.40 -19.52
N THR A 85 2.98 -10.97 -19.82
CA THR A 85 3.38 -10.29 -21.05
C THR A 85 4.44 -11.05 -21.87
N SER A 86 4.73 -12.30 -21.49
CA SER A 86 5.75 -13.13 -22.15
C SER A 86 5.52 -13.31 -23.66
N PHE A 87 4.26 -13.26 -24.10
CA PHE A 87 3.88 -13.34 -25.52
C PHE A 87 4.30 -12.11 -26.34
N LEU A 88 4.67 -10.99 -25.68
CA LEU A 88 5.18 -9.78 -26.31
C LEU A 88 6.71 -9.76 -26.42
N LYS A 89 7.38 -10.81 -25.95
CA LYS A 89 8.82 -10.93 -26.05
C LYS A 89 9.22 -10.83 -27.54
N ASP A 90 10.28 -10.09 -27.82
CA ASP A 90 10.84 -9.88 -29.15
C ASP A 90 9.95 -9.08 -30.13
N THR A 91 8.86 -8.47 -29.67
CA THR A 91 8.03 -7.56 -30.51
C THR A 91 8.56 -6.15 -30.60
N GLY A 92 9.55 -5.77 -29.77
CA GLY A 92 10.08 -4.41 -29.68
C GLY A 92 9.24 -3.44 -28.83
N ILE A 93 8.17 -3.91 -28.19
CA ILE A 93 7.38 -3.10 -27.26
C ILE A 93 8.22 -2.79 -26.01
N GLU A 94 8.19 -1.54 -25.55
CA GLU A 94 8.93 -1.13 -24.35
C GLU A 94 8.29 -1.71 -23.08
N MET A 95 9.11 -2.35 -22.26
CA MET A 95 8.68 -2.95 -21.00
C MET A 95 9.70 -2.68 -19.88
N LEU A 96 9.23 -2.63 -18.66
CA LEU A 96 10.10 -2.66 -17.47
C LEU A 96 10.75 -4.05 -17.33
N PRO A 97 11.83 -4.17 -16.52
CA PRO A 97 12.51 -5.47 -16.31
C PRO A 97 11.61 -6.59 -15.79
N ASN A 98 10.51 -6.26 -15.11
CA ASN A 98 9.51 -7.23 -14.63
C ASN A 98 8.47 -7.63 -15.69
N GLY A 99 8.55 -7.06 -16.90
CA GLY A 99 7.63 -7.29 -18.00
C GLY A 99 6.43 -6.35 -18.06
N ALA A 100 6.30 -5.36 -17.18
CA ALA A 100 5.21 -4.38 -17.28
C ALA A 100 5.37 -3.49 -18.52
N ILE A 101 4.32 -3.38 -19.33
CA ILE A 101 4.32 -2.60 -20.58
C ILE A 101 4.37 -1.12 -20.21
N VAL A 102 5.34 -0.39 -20.78
CA VAL A 102 5.43 1.06 -20.59
C VAL A 102 4.38 1.75 -21.46
N ILE A 103 3.59 2.62 -20.84
CA ILE A 103 2.53 3.39 -21.50
C ILE A 103 2.64 4.87 -21.17
N ASP A 104 2.04 5.70 -22.01
CA ASP A 104 1.86 7.13 -21.73
C ASP A 104 0.55 7.40 -20.93
N ASP A 105 0.21 8.68 -20.77
CA ASP A 105 -0.98 9.12 -20.04
C ASP A 105 -2.30 8.85 -20.80
N GLU A 106 -2.25 8.47 -22.06
CA GLU A 106 -3.39 8.05 -22.88
C GLU A 106 -3.55 6.52 -22.96
N GLY A 107 -2.60 5.76 -22.38
CA GLY A 107 -2.52 4.30 -22.44
C GLY A 107 -1.85 3.75 -23.70
N LYS A 108 -1.16 4.60 -24.49
CA LYS A 108 -0.42 4.20 -25.69
C LYS A 108 0.90 3.56 -25.30
N THR A 109 1.28 2.52 -26.02
CA THR A 109 2.59 1.87 -25.89
C THR A 109 3.62 2.52 -26.83
N SER A 110 4.86 2.01 -26.80
CA SER A 110 5.93 2.43 -27.72
C SER A 110 5.67 2.03 -29.19
N ILE A 111 4.68 1.18 -29.45
CA ILE A 111 4.31 0.76 -30.81
C ILE A 111 3.00 1.46 -31.20
N GLN A 112 2.99 2.06 -32.39
CA GLN A 112 1.83 2.76 -32.92
C GLN A 112 0.59 1.85 -32.93
N ASP A 113 -0.58 2.42 -32.61
CA ASP A 113 -1.90 1.78 -32.59
C ASP A 113 -2.03 0.60 -31.59
N ILE A 114 -1.06 0.45 -30.67
CA ILE A 114 -1.13 -0.52 -29.58
C ILE A 114 -1.28 0.20 -28.24
N TYR A 115 -2.29 -0.23 -27.47
CA TYR A 115 -2.63 0.30 -26.16
C TYR A 115 -2.51 -0.79 -25.10
N ALA A 116 -2.21 -0.39 -23.87
CA ALA A 116 -2.24 -1.29 -22.73
C ALA A 116 -2.84 -0.61 -21.49
N ALA A 117 -3.52 -1.40 -20.68
CA ALA A 117 -4.09 -0.96 -19.41
C ALA A 117 -4.21 -2.13 -18.44
N GLY A 118 -4.35 -1.84 -17.15
CA GLY A 118 -4.51 -2.84 -16.09
C GLY A 118 -3.18 -3.31 -15.52
N ASP A 119 -3.21 -4.49 -14.88
CA ASP A 119 -2.07 -5.02 -14.12
C ASP A 119 -0.90 -5.50 -14.98
N CYS A 120 -1.00 -5.38 -16.30
CA CYS A 120 0.11 -5.66 -17.23
C CYS A 120 0.90 -4.39 -17.63
N ALA A 121 0.40 -3.19 -17.30
CA ALA A 121 0.97 -1.92 -17.73
C ALA A 121 1.52 -1.09 -16.56
N THR A 122 2.37 -0.12 -16.89
CA THR A 122 2.85 0.87 -15.93
C THR A 122 1.81 1.95 -15.66
N VAL A 123 2.05 2.73 -14.61
CA VAL A 123 1.29 3.95 -14.30
C VAL A 123 2.25 5.07 -13.89
N TYR A 124 1.92 6.31 -14.25
CA TYR A 124 2.69 7.46 -13.81
C TYR A 124 2.42 7.77 -12.34
N HIS A 125 3.48 7.77 -11.52
CA HIS A 125 3.38 8.07 -10.09
C HIS A 125 3.66 9.55 -9.82
N LEU A 126 2.68 10.25 -9.23
CA LEU A 126 2.69 11.71 -9.09
C LEU A 126 3.84 12.26 -8.23
N VAL A 127 4.26 11.53 -7.18
CA VAL A 127 5.36 11.96 -6.31
C VAL A 127 6.72 11.45 -6.81
N LYS A 128 6.77 10.23 -7.37
CA LYS A 128 8.00 9.66 -7.94
C LYS A 128 8.34 10.25 -9.32
N GLU A 129 7.40 10.95 -9.94
CA GLU A 129 7.51 11.60 -11.26
C GLU A 129 8.05 10.68 -12.35
N LYS A 130 7.63 9.40 -12.31
CA LYS A 130 8.04 8.37 -13.29
C LYS A 130 7.00 7.28 -13.46
N GLN A 131 7.14 6.53 -14.55
CA GLN A 131 6.39 5.31 -14.77
C GLN A 131 6.83 4.24 -13.77
N VAL A 132 5.86 3.59 -13.10
CA VAL A 132 6.08 2.54 -12.09
C VAL A 132 5.10 1.39 -12.32
N TYR A 133 5.42 0.22 -11.77
CA TYR A 133 4.51 -0.91 -11.75
C TYR A 133 3.77 -0.97 -10.43
N ILE A 134 2.48 -0.65 -10.45
CA ILE A 134 1.59 -0.69 -9.29
C ILE A 134 0.27 -1.37 -9.71
N PRO A 135 0.17 -2.71 -9.61
CA PRO A 135 -1.01 -3.45 -10.03
C PRO A 135 -2.13 -3.30 -8.99
N LEU A 136 -2.94 -2.26 -9.17
CA LEU A 136 -4.08 -1.95 -8.32
C LEU A 136 -5.34 -1.82 -9.18
N ALA A 137 -6.43 -2.43 -8.72
CA ALA A 137 -7.73 -2.41 -9.39
C ALA A 137 -8.23 -0.98 -9.68
N THR A 138 -7.91 -0.02 -8.82
CA THR A 138 -8.24 1.40 -9.01
C THR A 138 -7.55 2.01 -10.23
N ASN A 139 -6.28 1.68 -10.46
CA ASN A 139 -5.52 2.09 -11.64
C ASN A 139 -6.03 1.37 -12.89
N ALA A 140 -6.20 0.05 -12.82
CA ALA A 140 -6.69 -0.77 -13.90
C ALA A 140 -8.05 -0.28 -14.44
N ASN A 141 -8.98 0.02 -13.54
CA ASN A 141 -10.30 0.51 -13.91
C ASN A 141 -10.27 1.89 -14.58
N LYS A 142 -9.54 2.83 -14.01
CA LYS A 142 -9.42 4.21 -14.54
C LYS A 142 -8.73 4.21 -15.90
N LEU A 143 -7.59 3.54 -16.04
CA LEU A 143 -6.86 3.45 -17.31
C LEU A 143 -7.67 2.71 -18.37
N GLY A 144 -8.34 1.60 -18.03
CA GLY A 144 -9.18 0.88 -18.98
C GLY A 144 -10.31 1.74 -19.55
N ARG A 145 -10.90 2.63 -18.72
CA ARG A 145 -11.89 3.60 -19.19
C ARG A 145 -11.30 4.64 -20.12
N ILE A 146 -10.13 5.19 -19.80
CA ILE A 146 -9.43 6.17 -20.65
C ILE A 146 -9.08 5.57 -21.99
N VAL A 147 -8.45 4.38 -22.00
CA VAL A 147 -8.14 3.66 -23.25
C VAL A 147 -9.40 3.41 -24.07
N GLY A 148 -10.48 2.90 -23.45
CA GLY A 148 -11.75 2.67 -24.15
C GLY A 148 -12.35 3.97 -24.72
N SER A 149 -12.31 5.08 -23.98
CA SER A 149 -12.75 6.39 -24.44
C SER A 149 -11.93 6.89 -25.63
N ASN A 150 -10.61 6.73 -25.58
CA ASN A 150 -9.68 7.18 -26.62
C ASN A 150 -9.82 6.35 -27.90
N LEU A 151 -10.00 5.05 -27.78
CA LEU A 151 -10.34 4.19 -28.93
C LEU A 151 -11.69 4.56 -29.56
N GLY A 152 -12.60 5.14 -28.78
CA GLY A 152 -13.87 5.71 -29.25
C GLY A 152 -13.78 7.14 -29.80
N GLY A 153 -12.55 7.67 -30.00
CA GLY A 153 -12.29 8.99 -30.61
C GLY A 153 -12.23 10.15 -29.63
N LYS A 154 -12.19 9.91 -28.30
CA LYS A 154 -11.90 10.96 -27.31
C LYS A 154 -10.39 11.14 -27.13
N ASN A 155 -10.02 12.11 -26.30
CA ASN A 155 -8.62 12.43 -25.99
C ASN A 155 -8.48 12.66 -24.48
N GLU A 156 -8.75 11.62 -23.71
CA GLU A 156 -8.70 11.64 -22.24
C GLU A 156 -7.32 11.21 -21.74
N LYS A 157 -6.87 11.79 -20.62
CA LYS A 157 -5.55 11.55 -20.04
C LYS A 157 -5.66 11.08 -18.59
N PHE A 158 -4.87 10.08 -18.24
CA PHE A 158 -4.71 9.64 -16.88
C PHE A 158 -3.81 10.62 -16.12
N GLN A 159 -4.33 11.20 -15.04
CA GLN A 159 -3.59 12.20 -14.27
C GLN A 159 -2.47 11.61 -13.41
N GLY A 160 -2.33 10.29 -13.36
CA GLY A 160 -1.36 9.62 -12.51
C GLY A 160 -1.97 9.01 -11.25
N THR A 161 -1.12 8.36 -10.48
CA THR A 161 -1.47 7.67 -9.23
C THR A 161 -0.57 8.11 -8.07
N LEU A 162 -1.08 7.98 -6.86
CA LEU A 162 -0.30 8.05 -5.62
C LEU A 162 0.04 6.64 -5.07
N GLY A 163 -0.39 5.58 -5.75
CA GLY A 163 -0.23 4.22 -5.25
C GLY A 163 -1.04 3.93 -3.98
N SER A 164 -2.12 4.68 -3.75
CA SER A 164 -2.94 4.54 -2.54
C SER A 164 -3.49 3.12 -2.40
N SER A 165 -3.21 2.50 -1.27
CA SER A 165 -3.61 1.14 -0.96
C SER A 165 -4.02 1.00 0.51
N CYS A 166 -4.81 -0.02 0.80
CA CYS A 166 -5.21 -0.32 2.17
C CYS A 166 -5.35 -1.82 2.38
N ILE A 167 -5.29 -2.22 3.64
CA ILE A 167 -5.45 -3.62 4.05
C ILE A 167 -6.21 -3.69 5.37
N LYS A 168 -6.98 -4.76 5.53
CA LYS A 168 -7.56 -5.19 6.80
C LYS A 168 -6.83 -6.44 7.27
N LEU A 169 -6.25 -6.41 8.46
CA LEU A 169 -5.58 -7.53 9.11
C LEU A 169 -6.23 -7.76 10.47
N LEU A 170 -7.05 -8.80 10.58
CA LEU A 170 -7.84 -9.10 11.77
C LEU A 170 -8.70 -7.88 12.18
N ASP A 171 -8.48 -7.35 13.36
CA ASP A 171 -9.17 -6.18 13.89
C ASP A 171 -8.48 -4.84 13.54
N MET A 172 -7.29 -4.87 12.94
CA MET A 172 -6.55 -3.69 12.50
C MET A 172 -6.76 -3.40 11.01
N GLU A 173 -6.71 -2.14 10.66
CA GLU A 173 -6.67 -1.65 9.28
C GLU A 173 -5.48 -0.70 9.10
N ALA A 174 -4.89 -0.71 7.90
CA ALA A 174 -3.84 0.21 7.53
C ALA A 174 -4.04 0.72 6.11
N GLY A 175 -3.62 1.94 5.87
CA GLY A 175 -3.57 2.56 4.56
C GLY A 175 -2.26 3.29 4.32
N ALA A 176 -1.86 3.35 3.05
CA ALA A 176 -0.68 4.09 2.59
C ALA A 176 -0.99 4.85 1.31
N THR A 177 -0.34 5.98 1.12
CA THR A 177 -0.47 6.83 -0.08
C THR A 177 0.78 7.67 -0.29
N GLY A 178 1.14 7.93 -1.53
CA GLY A 178 2.37 8.64 -1.87
C GLY A 178 3.60 7.71 -1.81
N ILE A 179 4.66 8.15 -1.17
CA ILE A 179 5.92 7.41 -1.06
C ILE A 179 6.18 6.95 0.38
N THR A 180 6.95 5.88 0.51
CA THR A 180 7.52 5.42 1.78
C THR A 180 8.79 6.20 2.10
N GLU A 181 9.28 6.07 3.33
CA GLU A 181 10.58 6.64 3.71
C GLU A 181 11.74 5.99 2.96
N GLU A 182 11.63 4.69 2.67
CA GLU A 182 12.58 3.98 1.82
C GLU A 182 12.60 4.52 0.39
N ASP A 183 11.42 4.80 -0.19
CA ASP A 183 11.33 5.48 -1.48
C ASP A 183 12.02 6.84 -1.47
N ALA A 184 11.81 7.65 -0.42
CA ALA A 184 12.43 8.96 -0.28
C ALA A 184 13.96 8.86 -0.20
N LYS A 185 14.48 7.87 0.53
CA LYS A 185 15.92 7.55 0.59
C LYS A 185 16.47 7.15 -0.78
N ASN A 186 15.81 6.22 -1.46
CA ASN A 186 16.22 5.72 -2.78
C ASN A 186 16.19 6.81 -3.87
N MET A 187 15.31 7.80 -3.71
CA MET A 187 15.21 8.97 -4.60
C MET A 187 16.16 10.10 -4.20
N ASN A 188 16.93 9.96 -3.13
CA ASN A 188 17.82 10.99 -2.57
C ASN A 188 17.09 12.32 -2.30
N LEU A 189 15.86 12.27 -1.84
CA LEU A 189 15.07 13.48 -1.53
C LEU A 189 15.56 14.12 -0.22
N ASN A 190 15.52 15.46 -0.16
CA ASN A 190 15.63 16.18 1.11
C ASN A 190 14.30 16.11 1.83
N TYR A 191 14.12 15.08 2.68
CA TYR A 191 12.87 14.80 3.36
C TYR A 191 13.04 14.78 4.89
N LYS A 192 11.92 14.90 5.56
CA LYS A 192 11.75 14.56 6.97
C LYS A 192 10.54 13.63 7.10
N SER A 193 10.51 12.91 8.20
CA SER A 193 9.34 12.10 8.57
C SER A 193 8.93 12.36 10.02
N VAL A 194 7.68 12.10 10.31
CA VAL A 194 7.13 12.09 11.66
C VAL A 194 6.22 10.88 11.81
N PHE A 195 6.30 10.24 12.97
CA PHE A 195 5.42 9.17 13.38
C PHE A 195 4.80 9.51 14.73
N ILE A 196 3.48 9.50 14.80
CA ILE A 196 2.74 9.80 16.02
C ILE A 196 1.79 8.68 16.39
N ALA A 197 1.51 8.56 17.69
CA ALA A 197 0.40 7.79 18.23
C ALA A 197 -0.60 8.74 18.87
N ASP A 198 -1.87 8.59 18.54
CA ASP A 198 -2.97 9.35 19.12
C ASP A 198 -4.20 8.44 19.33
N LYS A 199 -5.32 9.01 19.66
CA LYS A 199 -6.62 8.36 19.84
C LYS A 199 -7.48 8.66 18.60
N ASN A 200 -8.23 7.65 18.13
CA ASN A 200 -9.11 7.80 16.97
C ASN A 200 -10.28 8.77 17.23
N HIS A 201 -10.79 8.84 18.48
CA HIS A 201 -11.83 9.76 18.92
C HIS A 201 -11.72 10.05 20.43
N THR A 202 -12.67 10.80 20.99
CA THR A 202 -12.68 11.20 22.41
C THR A 202 -12.86 10.02 23.37
N ASP A 203 -12.20 10.09 24.54
CA ASP A 203 -12.10 9.00 25.50
C ASP A 203 -13.39 8.69 26.29
N TYR A 204 -14.32 9.62 26.39
CA TYR A 204 -15.62 9.36 26.99
C TYR A 204 -16.64 8.70 26.04
N CYS A 205 -16.26 8.46 24.78
CA CYS A 205 -17.04 7.66 23.83
C CYS A 205 -16.53 6.22 23.81
N PRO A 206 -17.44 5.21 23.90
CA PRO A 206 -17.05 3.80 23.83
C PRO A 206 -16.33 3.45 22.51
N GLY A 207 -15.37 2.53 22.60
CA GLY A 207 -14.65 2.04 21.41
C GLY A 207 -13.47 2.90 20.99
N GLN A 208 -13.02 3.83 21.86
CA GLN A 208 -11.79 4.55 21.60
C GLN A 208 -10.60 3.59 21.52
N GLU A 209 -9.79 3.76 20.47
CA GLU A 209 -8.58 2.97 20.22
C GLU A 209 -7.44 3.88 19.78
N LYS A 210 -6.23 3.35 19.85
CA LYS A 210 -5.06 4.04 19.29
C LYS A 210 -5.13 4.10 17.76
N ILE A 211 -4.68 5.22 17.24
CA ILE A 211 -4.40 5.43 15.82
C ILE A 211 -2.99 5.98 15.67
N TYR A 212 -2.29 5.53 14.65
CA TYR A 212 -0.93 5.94 14.37
C TYR A 212 -0.86 6.56 12.98
N VAL A 213 -0.15 7.65 12.86
CA VAL A 213 0.00 8.39 11.62
C VAL A 213 1.48 8.63 11.35
N LYS A 214 1.93 8.23 10.15
CA LYS A 214 3.25 8.58 9.62
C LYS A 214 3.07 9.55 8.47
N LEU A 215 3.85 10.64 8.46
CA LEU A 215 3.97 11.55 7.34
C LEU A 215 5.43 11.58 6.86
N ILE A 216 5.59 11.62 5.54
CA ILE A 216 6.86 11.91 4.87
C ILE A 216 6.65 13.21 4.10
N TYR A 217 7.55 14.18 4.27
CA TYR A 217 7.41 15.50 3.65
C TYR A 217 8.77 16.08 3.25
N ASN A 218 8.76 16.98 2.28
CA ASN A 218 9.96 17.69 1.85
C ASN A 218 10.44 18.61 2.98
N ALA A 219 11.72 18.53 3.33
CA ALA A 219 12.29 19.23 4.48
C ALA A 219 12.27 20.77 4.32
N ASP A 220 12.37 21.28 3.10
CA ASP A 220 12.42 22.71 2.80
C ASP A 220 11.02 23.29 2.58
N THR A 221 10.23 22.68 1.69
CA THR A 221 8.92 23.20 1.26
C THR A 221 7.78 22.76 2.17
N LYS A 222 8.00 21.78 3.04
CA LYS A 222 6.96 21.15 3.89
C LYS A 222 5.84 20.44 3.11
N VAL A 223 5.96 20.33 1.79
CA VAL A 223 4.97 19.60 0.97
C VAL A 223 4.95 18.12 1.36
N ILE A 224 3.77 17.58 1.61
CA ILE A 224 3.56 16.19 1.99
C ILE A 224 3.82 15.30 0.76
N LEU A 225 4.66 14.30 0.91
CA LEU A 225 5.09 13.37 -0.14
C LEU A 225 4.52 11.97 0.06
N GLY A 226 4.26 11.59 1.30
CA GLY A 226 3.74 10.27 1.65
C GLY A 226 3.05 10.28 3.00
N GLY A 227 2.17 9.32 3.21
CA GLY A 227 1.49 9.15 4.48
C GLY A 227 0.95 7.75 4.67
N GLN A 228 0.99 7.30 5.92
CA GLN A 228 0.51 5.98 6.33
C GLN A 228 -0.27 6.12 7.62
N VAL A 229 -1.38 5.41 7.70
CA VAL A 229 -2.22 5.41 8.91
C VAL A 229 -2.55 3.96 9.26
N VAL A 230 -2.44 3.62 10.55
CA VAL A 230 -2.80 2.30 11.07
C VAL A 230 -3.57 2.43 12.38
N GLY A 231 -4.58 1.58 12.56
CA GLY A 231 -5.43 1.53 13.74
C GLY A 231 -6.53 0.49 13.63
N LYS A 232 -7.37 0.35 14.65
CA LYS A 232 -8.50 -0.59 14.59
C LYS A 232 -9.68 -0.06 13.77
N SER A 233 -9.84 1.26 13.72
CA SER A 233 -10.88 1.92 12.94
C SER A 233 -10.43 3.27 12.39
N ASP A 234 -11.05 3.70 11.30
CA ASP A 234 -10.93 5.03 10.68
C ASP A 234 -9.54 5.36 10.09
N ALA A 235 -8.60 4.40 10.08
CA ALA A 235 -7.27 4.60 9.52
C ALA A 235 -7.31 4.74 7.99
N VAL A 236 -8.10 3.89 7.32
CA VAL A 236 -8.24 3.94 5.85
C VAL A 236 -8.91 5.24 5.41
N GLN A 237 -9.92 5.74 6.13
CA GLN A 237 -10.57 7.00 5.78
C GLN A 237 -9.61 8.20 5.95
N ARG A 238 -8.79 8.21 6.99
CA ARG A 238 -7.74 9.22 7.16
C ARG A 238 -6.66 9.15 6.09
N THR A 239 -6.33 7.94 5.62
CA THR A 239 -5.42 7.77 4.47
C THR A 239 -5.98 8.42 3.20
N ASN A 240 -7.31 8.39 2.98
CA ASN A 240 -7.93 9.09 1.86
C ASN A 240 -7.81 10.63 1.97
N VAL A 241 -7.84 11.17 3.18
CA VAL A 241 -7.55 12.61 3.40
C VAL A 241 -6.09 12.91 3.04
N LEU A 242 -5.14 12.08 3.46
CA LEU A 242 -3.73 12.23 3.08
C LEU A 242 -3.53 12.11 1.57
N ALA A 243 -4.22 11.20 0.90
CA ALA A 243 -4.16 11.10 -0.55
C ALA A 243 -4.62 12.40 -1.23
N THR A 244 -5.69 13.01 -0.73
CA THR A 244 -6.17 14.31 -1.21
C THR A 244 -5.16 15.42 -0.94
N ALA A 245 -4.58 15.45 0.26
CA ALA A 245 -3.57 16.43 0.64
C ALA A 245 -2.31 16.35 -0.24
N ILE A 246 -1.81 15.13 -0.50
CA ILE A 246 -0.64 14.90 -1.38
C ILE A 246 -0.97 15.29 -2.82
N PHE A 247 -2.14 14.89 -3.32
CA PHE A 247 -2.58 15.26 -4.68
C PHE A 247 -2.67 16.79 -4.85
N ALA A 248 -3.16 17.49 -3.84
CA ALA A 248 -3.24 18.96 -3.81
C ALA A 248 -1.90 19.63 -3.45
N LYS A 249 -0.82 18.88 -3.25
CA LYS A 249 0.50 19.39 -2.83
C LYS A 249 0.45 20.24 -1.56
N MET A 250 -0.41 19.86 -0.60
CA MET A 250 -0.53 20.56 0.67
C MET A 250 0.75 20.42 1.49
N THR A 251 1.04 21.44 2.29
CA THR A 251 2.10 21.41 3.29
C THR A 251 1.62 20.77 4.60
N THR A 252 2.57 20.38 5.44
CA THR A 252 2.27 19.88 6.79
C THR A 252 1.54 20.93 7.65
N GLU A 253 1.88 22.21 7.48
CA GLU A 253 1.22 23.32 8.17
C GLU A 253 -0.25 23.46 7.74
N GLN A 254 -0.53 23.34 6.43
CA GLN A 254 -1.89 23.36 5.91
C GLN A 254 -2.69 22.16 6.44
N LEU A 255 -2.11 20.97 6.47
CA LEU A 255 -2.75 19.78 7.07
C LEU A 255 -3.02 19.97 8.56
N GLY A 256 -2.08 20.57 9.28
CA GLY A 256 -2.20 20.87 10.72
C GLY A 256 -3.36 21.80 11.05
N MET A 257 -3.75 22.67 10.11
CA MET A 257 -4.82 23.65 10.27
C MET A 257 -6.08 23.35 9.44
N LEU A 258 -6.09 22.16 8.79
CA LEU A 258 -7.25 21.78 7.98
C LEU A 258 -8.49 21.60 8.86
N ASP A 259 -9.61 22.19 8.43
CA ASP A 259 -10.91 22.09 9.11
C ASP A 259 -11.53 20.70 8.84
N LEU A 260 -11.21 19.76 9.71
CA LEU A 260 -11.75 18.41 9.69
C LEU A 260 -12.97 18.28 10.58
N CYS A 261 -13.92 17.44 10.17
CA CYS A 261 -15.15 17.21 10.93
C CYS A 261 -14.85 16.67 12.35
N TYR A 262 -15.47 17.30 13.34
CA TYR A 262 -15.43 16.87 14.73
C TYR A 262 -16.82 16.60 15.29
N ALA A 263 -16.95 15.44 15.89
CA ALA A 263 -17.88 15.18 16.99
C ALA A 263 -17.28 14.05 17.85
N PRO A 264 -17.63 13.98 19.16
CA PRO A 264 -16.99 13.07 20.10
C PRO A 264 -16.84 11.61 19.65
N PRO A 265 -17.82 10.99 18.95
CA PRO A 265 -17.70 9.60 18.49
C PRO A 265 -16.81 9.39 17.26
N PHE A 266 -16.40 10.45 16.55
CA PHE A 266 -15.73 10.35 15.24
C PHE A 266 -14.28 10.83 15.25
N ALA A 267 -13.97 11.83 16.06
CA ALA A 267 -12.63 12.39 16.14
C ALA A 267 -12.39 13.07 17.49
N ARG A 268 -11.18 13.52 17.70
CA ARG A 268 -10.86 14.56 18.71
C ARG A 268 -10.99 15.95 18.07
N THR A 269 -11.08 17.00 18.87
CA THR A 269 -11.11 18.40 18.37
C THR A 269 -9.92 18.75 17.49
N TRP A 270 -8.76 18.16 17.78
CA TRP A 270 -7.63 18.08 16.89
C TRP A 270 -7.52 16.63 16.40
N ASP A 271 -7.86 16.38 15.15
CA ASP A 271 -7.73 15.07 14.56
C ASP A 271 -6.26 14.62 14.56
N ALA A 272 -6.01 13.31 14.56
CA ALA A 272 -4.66 12.76 14.49
C ALA A 272 -3.86 13.31 13.29
N LEU A 273 -4.54 13.60 12.16
CA LEU A 273 -3.91 14.23 10.99
C LEU A 273 -3.48 15.68 11.28
N ASN A 274 -4.32 16.46 11.97
CA ASN A 274 -3.92 17.81 12.39
C ASN A 274 -2.70 17.77 13.32
N ILE A 275 -2.70 16.84 14.28
CA ILE A 275 -1.56 16.67 15.20
C ILE A 275 -0.31 16.29 14.43
N ALA A 276 -0.38 15.31 13.50
CA ALA A 276 0.75 14.92 12.67
C ALA A 276 1.30 16.10 11.85
N GLY A 277 0.43 16.92 11.27
CA GLY A 277 0.81 18.14 10.56
C GLY A 277 1.50 19.16 11.47
N ASN A 278 0.95 19.41 12.66
CA ASN A 278 1.44 20.41 13.59
C ASN A 278 2.79 20.08 14.26
N VAL A 279 3.12 18.79 14.42
CA VAL A 279 4.42 18.34 14.96
C VAL A 279 5.49 18.19 13.89
N SER A 280 5.14 18.27 12.63
CA SER A 280 6.04 18.21 11.47
C SER A 280 6.79 19.54 11.29
N LYS A 281 8.04 19.62 11.75
CA LYS A 281 8.85 20.85 11.77
C LYS A 281 10.02 20.81 10.82
#